data_343216b80a4c1549f710a1425f1379ec
#
_entry.id   343216b80a4c1549f710a1425f1379ec
#
_cell.length_a   1.000
_cell.length_b   1.000
_cell.length_c   1.000
_cell.angle_alpha   90.00
_cell.angle_beta   90.00
_cell.angle_gamma   90.00
#
_symmetry.space_group_name_H-M   'P 1'
#
loop_
_entity.id
_entity.type
_entity.pdbx_description
1 polymer ?
#
loop_
_entity_poly.entity_id
_entity_poly.type
_entity_poly.pdbx_seq_one_letter_code
_entity_poly.pdbx_strand_id
1 'polypeptide(L)'
;PDQTYDMVYDEHISAAYGRYTYTFDSKISVGVGLRLEHTYAMPAATGVNNIERQNYFSFFPQADLILPLGDSHQLIFNYARKIRRPSFWLLIPLRRPISETEVAVGNPKLKPSFSHEFSLNWVIRQKYTVTAGAYLMNDVWVSTPRVDPDDPMSLIRTPENQNSSSMWYVSAAVPVQVTPWWSFNTNLVGTLAWYHIDQYRKSNHRLTGNLINTFTLREGTSLMLSAYGHTRNRYEYTQYAGAYYINAGITQQLLKGAMTLSAQVNNIFDTRNSWRSVYNPYFFEESFFWGQRPMFVASVQYKFKNGKEFRARRVESDTDTSRISGREN
;
A
#
# COMPACT_ATOMS: atom_id res chain seq x y z
N PRO A 1 26.96 21.06 -12.26
CA PRO A 1 27.46 20.18 -13.28
C PRO A 1 26.42 19.08 -13.51
N ASP A 2 25.94 18.97 -14.77
CA ASP A 2 25.01 17.94 -15.20
C ASP A 2 25.71 16.58 -15.08
N GLN A 3 25.33 15.81 -14.07
CA GLN A 3 25.81 14.45 -13.91
C GLN A 3 24.88 13.56 -14.74
N THR A 4 25.31 13.24 -15.97
CA THR A 4 24.66 12.23 -16.80
C THR A 4 25.18 10.86 -16.40
N TYR A 5 24.31 9.94 -16.06
CA TYR A 5 24.68 8.56 -15.71
C TYR A 5 24.02 7.58 -16.67
N ASP A 6 24.84 6.71 -17.25
CA ASP A 6 24.34 5.52 -17.94
C ASP A 6 24.34 4.35 -16.95
N MET A 7 23.20 3.69 -16.87
CA MET A 7 23.00 2.59 -15.93
C MET A 7 22.37 1.41 -16.61
N VAL A 8 22.93 0.23 -16.34
CA VAL A 8 22.39 -1.06 -16.80
C VAL A 8 22.11 -1.91 -15.55
N TYR A 9 20.92 -2.47 -15.49
CA TYR A 9 20.53 -3.39 -14.44
C TYR A 9 19.97 -4.67 -15.07
N ASP A 10 20.80 -5.70 -15.09
CA ASP A 10 20.41 -7.03 -15.57
C ASP A 10 19.97 -7.88 -14.37
N GLU A 11 18.71 -8.29 -14.38
CA GLU A 11 18.15 -9.17 -13.35
C GLU A 11 17.51 -10.39 -13.98
N HIS A 12 17.95 -11.56 -13.53
CA HIS A 12 17.37 -12.85 -13.91
C HIS A 12 16.75 -13.52 -12.69
N ILE A 13 15.43 -13.75 -12.74
CA ILE A 13 14.68 -14.44 -11.70
C ILE A 13 14.13 -15.73 -12.31
N SER A 14 14.70 -16.87 -11.90
CA SER A 14 14.19 -18.20 -12.24
C SER A 14 13.32 -18.71 -11.13
N ALA A 15 12.12 -19.19 -11.42
CA ALA A 15 11.20 -19.65 -10.40
C ALA A 15 10.50 -20.96 -10.80
N ALA A 16 10.29 -21.80 -9.80
CA ALA A 16 9.43 -22.98 -9.87
C ALA A 16 8.40 -22.91 -8.75
N TYR A 17 7.16 -23.28 -9.04
CA TYR A 17 6.11 -23.30 -8.01
C TYR A 17 5.18 -24.50 -8.17
N GLY A 18 4.63 -24.94 -7.05
CA GLY A 18 3.57 -25.93 -6.99
C GLY A 18 2.55 -25.54 -5.94
N ARG A 19 1.28 -25.81 -6.21
CA ARG A 19 0.18 -25.63 -5.27
C ARG A 19 -0.76 -26.82 -5.32
N TYR A 20 -1.18 -27.26 -4.15
CA TYR A 20 -2.20 -28.28 -3.97
C TYR A 20 -3.35 -27.72 -3.16
N THR A 21 -4.58 -27.99 -3.58
CA THR A 21 -5.79 -27.61 -2.85
C THR A 21 -6.70 -28.81 -2.75
N TYR A 22 -7.21 -29.06 -1.56
CA TYR A 22 -8.16 -30.16 -1.30
C TYR A 22 -9.39 -29.61 -0.58
N THR A 23 -10.55 -29.98 -1.07
CA THR A 23 -11.83 -29.62 -0.45
C THR A 23 -12.53 -30.92 0.01
N PHE A 24 -12.81 -30.99 1.30
CA PHE A 24 -13.50 -32.08 1.95
C PHE A 24 -15.03 -32.02 1.67
N ASP A 25 -15.72 -33.13 1.87
CA ASP A 25 -17.18 -33.18 1.77
C ASP A 25 -17.88 -32.22 2.74
N SER A 26 -17.25 -31.92 3.88
CA SER A 26 -17.65 -30.90 4.84
C SER A 26 -17.51 -29.46 4.33
N LYS A 27 -17.11 -29.24 3.08
CA LYS A 27 -16.78 -27.94 2.45
C LYS A 27 -15.60 -27.22 3.09
N ILE A 28 -14.86 -27.87 3.96
CA ILE A 28 -13.56 -27.38 4.45
C ILE A 28 -12.57 -27.45 3.29
N SER A 29 -11.88 -26.36 2.99
CA SER A 29 -10.87 -26.34 1.94
C SER A 29 -9.51 -25.97 2.52
N VAL A 30 -8.50 -26.75 2.17
CA VAL A 30 -7.09 -26.54 2.57
C VAL A 30 -6.25 -26.40 1.31
N GLY A 31 -5.51 -25.32 1.22
CA GLY A 31 -4.53 -25.07 0.18
C GLY A 31 -3.14 -24.93 0.75
N VAL A 32 -2.15 -25.56 0.10
CA VAL A 32 -0.74 -25.37 0.42
C VAL A 32 0.04 -25.17 -0.87
N GLY A 33 1.03 -24.29 -0.84
CA GLY A 33 1.84 -23.99 -1.99
C GLY A 33 3.27 -23.65 -1.58
N LEU A 34 4.18 -23.86 -2.49
CA LEU A 34 5.58 -23.49 -2.36
C LEU A 34 6.06 -22.92 -3.70
N ARG A 35 6.69 -21.76 -3.65
CA ARG A 35 7.45 -21.18 -4.76
C ARG A 35 8.90 -21.07 -4.34
N LEU A 36 9.79 -21.53 -5.22
CA LEU A 36 11.24 -21.42 -5.10
C LEU A 36 11.71 -20.42 -6.14
N GLU A 37 12.58 -19.49 -5.76
CA GLU A 37 13.18 -18.52 -6.66
C GLU A 37 14.70 -18.50 -6.51
N HIS A 38 15.38 -18.39 -7.65
CA HIS A 38 16.79 -18.02 -7.73
C HIS A 38 16.88 -16.66 -8.39
N THR A 39 17.46 -15.68 -7.69
CA THR A 39 17.69 -14.33 -8.20
C THR A 39 19.17 -14.13 -8.45
N TYR A 40 19.48 -13.68 -9.66
CA TYR A 40 20.81 -13.23 -10.05
C TYR A 40 20.70 -11.83 -10.65
N ALA A 41 21.36 -10.83 -10.03
CA ALA A 41 21.31 -9.46 -10.51
C ALA A 41 22.70 -8.84 -10.60
N MET A 42 22.95 -8.14 -11.70
CA MET A 42 24.19 -7.43 -12.00
C MET A 42 23.90 -5.96 -12.27
N PRO A 43 23.92 -5.12 -11.24
CA PRO A 43 23.86 -3.69 -11.44
C PRO A 43 25.21 -3.16 -11.96
N ALA A 44 25.18 -2.28 -12.96
CA ALA A 44 26.32 -1.56 -13.48
C ALA A 44 25.97 -0.10 -13.70
N ALA A 45 26.86 0.83 -13.36
CA ALA A 45 26.68 2.25 -13.61
C ALA A 45 28.01 2.89 -14.03
N THR A 46 27.94 3.79 -15.01
CA THR A 46 29.12 4.51 -15.48
C THR A 46 29.74 5.34 -14.35
N GLY A 47 31.03 5.19 -14.14
CA GLY A 47 31.77 5.91 -13.08
C GLY A 47 31.62 5.33 -11.67
N VAL A 48 30.89 4.20 -11.51
CA VAL A 48 30.76 3.50 -10.22
C VAL A 48 31.43 2.13 -10.32
N ASN A 49 32.48 1.95 -9.51
CA ASN A 49 33.19 0.68 -9.40
C ASN A 49 32.62 -0.14 -8.24
N ASN A 50 32.69 -1.47 -8.35
CA ASN A 50 32.37 -2.42 -7.26
C ASN A 50 30.90 -2.42 -6.80
N ILE A 51 29.93 -2.34 -7.71
CA ILE A 51 28.54 -2.64 -7.35
C ILE A 51 28.44 -4.15 -7.13
N GLU A 52 27.96 -4.56 -5.96
CA GLU A 52 27.89 -5.97 -5.60
C GLU A 52 26.81 -6.71 -6.43
N ARG A 53 27.18 -7.87 -6.94
CA ARG A 53 26.24 -8.79 -7.58
C ARG A 53 25.36 -9.44 -6.53
N GLN A 54 24.08 -9.56 -6.83
CA GLN A 54 23.15 -10.28 -5.97
C GLN A 54 22.92 -11.68 -6.53
N ASN A 55 23.15 -12.70 -5.70
CA ASN A 55 22.93 -14.09 -6.06
C ASN A 55 22.41 -14.85 -4.84
N TYR A 56 21.12 -15.19 -4.84
CA TYR A 56 20.48 -15.84 -3.71
C TYR A 56 19.28 -16.70 -4.09
N PHE A 57 19.03 -17.74 -3.28
CA PHE A 57 17.82 -18.54 -3.32
C PHE A 57 16.83 -18.08 -2.27
N SER A 58 15.56 -18.14 -2.62
CA SER A 58 14.44 -17.82 -1.74
C SER A 58 13.32 -18.83 -1.88
N PHE A 59 12.62 -19.11 -0.79
CA PHE A 59 11.45 -19.99 -0.79
C PHE A 59 10.25 -19.23 -0.20
N PHE A 60 9.08 -19.45 -0.79
CA PHE A 60 7.86 -18.72 -0.50
C PHE A 60 6.72 -19.73 -0.23
N PRO A 61 6.63 -20.27 0.99
CA PRO A 61 5.50 -21.08 1.39
C PRO A 61 4.25 -20.22 1.49
N GLN A 62 3.11 -20.84 1.15
CA GLN A 62 1.78 -20.28 1.34
C GLN A 62 0.82 -21.36 1.82
N ALA A 63 -0.14 -20.98 2.63
CA ALA A 63 -1.20 -21.86 3.10
C ALA A 63 -2.50 -21.06 3.24
N ASP A 64 -3.61 -21.72 2.91
CA ASP A 64 -4.95 -21.19 3.13
C ASP A 64 -5.86 -22.28 3.70
N LEU A 65 -6.76 -21.87 4.56
CA LEU A 65 -7.76 -22.72 5.17
C LEU A 65 -9.10 -21.99 5.15
N ILE A 66 -10.11 -22.64 4.58
CA ILE A 66 -11.48 -22.15 4.55
C ILE A 66 -12.32 -23.08 5.41
N LEU A 67 -12.95 -22.53 6.45
CA LEU A 67 -13.79 -23.23 7.40
C LEU A 67 -15.21 -22.65 7.35
N PRO A 68 -16.18 -23.29 6.68
CA PRO A 68 -17.59 -22.96 6.84
C PRO A 68 -18.05 -23.27 8.26
N LEU A 69 -18.71 -22.34 8.91
CA LEU A 69 -19.31 -22.48 10.23
C LEU A 69 -20.83 -22.33 10.11
N GLY A 70 -21.49 -23.40 9.67
CA GLY A 70 -22.89 -23.37 9.28
C GLY A 70 -23.11 -22.55 8.00
N ASP A 71 -24.35 -22.10 7.77
CA ASP A 71 -24.77 -21.44 6.52
C ASP A 71 -24.42 -19.95 6.49
N SER A 72 -24.11 -19.35 7.63
CA SER A 72 -23.99 -17.91 7.78
C SER A 72 -22.59 -17.40 8.08
N HIS A 73 -21.69 -18.26 8.44
CA HIS A 73 -20.34 -17.88 8.87
C HIS A 73 -19.27 -18.67 8.12
N GLN A 74 -18.18 -18.01 7.82
CA GLN A 74 -16.99 -18.62 7.23
C GLN A 74 -15.75 -17.98 7.83
N LEU A 75 -14.78 -18.79 8.23
CA LEU A 75 -13.43 -18.36 8.60
C LEU A 75 -12.49 -18.68 7.45
N ILE A 76 -11.67 -17.72 7.07
CA ILE A 76 -10.64 -17.87 6.04
C ILE A 76 -9.32 -17.46 6.65
N PHE A 77 -8.44 -18.44 6.86
CA PHE A 77 -7.07 -18.18 7.26
C PHE A 77 -6.15 -18.19 6.04
N ASN A 78 -5.23 -17.22 5.97
CA ASN A 78 -4.20 -17.19 4.94
C ASN A 78 -2.85 -16.92 5.58
N TYR A 79 -1.84 -17.60 5.05
CA TYR A 79 -0.44 -17.36 5.33
C TYR A 79 0.33 -17.29 4.02
N ALA A 80 1.26 -16.35 3.92
CA ALA A 80 2.21 -16.29 2.83
C ALA A 80 3.54 -15.68 3.30
N ARG A 81 4.65 -16.20 2.81
CA ARG A 81 5.95 -15.52 2.87
C ARG A 81 6.17 -14.76 1.57
N LYS A 82 6.60 -13.50 1.66
CA LYS A 82 6.88 -12.63 0.51
C LYS A 82 8.26 -12.01 0.60
N ILE A 83 8.74 -11.51 -0.52
CA ILE A 83 10.00 -10.78 -0.66
C ILE A 83 9.72 -9.38 -1.20
N ARG A 84 10.40 -8.40 -0.64
CA ARG A 84 10.52 -7.04 -1.20
C ARG A 84 11.99 -6.82 -1.55
N ARG A 85 12.27 -6.61 -2.83
CA ARG A 85 13.62 -6.34 -3.32
C ARG A 85 13.87 -4.84 -3.29
N PRO A 86 15.10 -4.38 -2.94
CA PRO A 86 15.43 -2.97 -3.04
C PRO A 86 15.25 -2.52 -4.49
N SER A 87 14.77 -1.30 -4.66
CA SER A 87 14.76 -0.69 -5.98
C SER A 87 16.19 -0.43 -6.42
N PHE A 88 16.39 -0.40 -7.72
CA PHE A 88 17.69 -0.11 -8.33
C PHE A 88 18.35 1.17 -7.76
N TRP A 89 17.57 2.24 -7.56
CA TRP A 89 18.04 3.50 -7.00
C TRP A 89 18.55 3.42 -5.56
N LEU A 90 18.11 2.44 -4.80
CA LEU A 90 18.58 2.19 -3.45
C LEU A 90 19.92 1.45 -3.41
N LEU A 91 20.30 0.79 -4.50
CA LEU A 91 21.55 0.00 -4.58
C LEU A 91 22.72 0.80 -5.10
N ILE A 92 22.48 1.89 -5.87
CA ILE A 92 23.56 2.61 -6.53
C ILE A 92 24.18 3.65 -5.61
N PRO A 93 25.49 3.55 -5.34
CA PRO A 93 26.20 4.47 -4.45
C PRO A 93 26.53 5.81 -5.14
N LEU A 94 25.55 6.37 -5.86
CA LEU A 94 25.67 7.70 -6.45
C LEU A 94 25.10 8.76 -5.52
N ARG A 95 25.83 9.85 -5.37
CA ARG A 95 25.39 11.01 -4.60
C ARG A 95 24.35 11.79 -5.39
N ARG A 96 23.13 11.83 -4.90
CA ARG A 96 22.01 12.53 -5.51
C ARG A 96 21.53 13.64 -4.58
N PRO A 97 21.61 14.90 -4.98
CA PRO A 97 21.10 16.00 -4.17
C PRO A 97 19.58 15.84 -3.94
N ILE A 98 19.14 15.93 -2.69
CA ILE A 98 17.74 16.04 -2.30
C ILE A 98 17.40 17.51 -2.05
N SER A 99 18.30 18.24 -1.42
CA SER A 99 18.24 19.67 -1.16
C SER A 99 19.64 20.27 -1.18
N GLU A 100 19.78 21.56 -0.86
CA GLU A 100 21.08 22.21 -0.72
C GLU A 100 21.96 21.60 0.38
N THR A 101 21.33 21.01 1.39
CA THR A 101 21.99 20.46 2.59
C THR A 101 21.75 18.97 2.79
N GLU A 102 21.18 18.25 1.81
CA GLU A 102 20.91 16.83 1.95
C GLU A 102 21.18 16.07 0.64
N VAL A 103 21.90 14.96 0.76
CA VAL A 103 22.29 14.08 -0.34
C VAL A 103 21.80 12.66 -0.06
N ALA A 104 21.19 12.01 -1.04
CA ALA A 104 20.90 10.57 -1.01
C ALA A 104 22.03 9.78 -1.66
N VAL A 105 22.43 8.68 -1.03
CA VAL A 105 23.40 7.73 -1.59
C VAL A 105 22.86 6.32 -1.39
N GLY A 106 22.76 5.54 -2.48
CA GLY A 106 22.32 4.15 -2.40
C GLY A 106 23.36 3.26 -1.72
N ASN A 107 22.92 2.09 -1.28
CA ASN A 107 23.74 1.09 -0.59
C ASN A 107 23.75 -0.22 -1.39
N PRO A 108 24.86 -0.57 -2.07
CA PRO A 108 24.96 -1.80 -2.84
C PRO A 108 24.86 -3.08 -2.01
N LYS A 109 25.04 -2.97 -0.67
CA LYS A 109 24.98 -4.09 0.27
C LYS A 109 23.58 -4.36 0.81
N LEU A 110 22.56 -3.62 0.34
CA LEU A 110 21.19 -3.86 0.77
C LEU A 110 20.71 -5.27 0.41
N LYS A 111 20.19 -5.94 1.43
CA LYS A 111 19.54 -7.24 1.28
C LYS A 111 18.05 -7.07 1.01
N PRO A 112 17.41 -8.01 0.32
CA PRO A 112 15.96 -8.06 0.24
C PRO A 112 15.33 -8.19 1.61
N SER A 113 14.19 -7.56 1.80
CA SER A 113 13.33 -7.73 2.98
C SER A 113 12.36 -8.87 2.75
N PHE A 114 12.10 -9.64 3.79
CA PHE A 114 11.12 -10.73 3.77
C PHE A 114 9.99 -10.44 4.75
N SER A 115 8.77 -10.77 4.36
CA SER A 115 7.59 -10.71 5.23
C SER A 115 6.91 -12.06 5.36
N HIS A 116 6.47 -12.36 6.58
CA HIS A 116 5.48 -13.38 6.87
C HIS A 116 4.15 -12.67 7.09
N GLU A 117 3.17 -12.98 6.26
CA GLU A 117 1.86 -12.35 6.28
C GLU A 117 0.82 -13.35 6.72
N PHE A 118 0.07 -13.01 7.76
CA PHE A 118 -1.01 -13.81 8.31
C PHE A 118 -2.30 -13.00 8.25
N SER A 119 -3.39 -13.64 7.86
CA SER A 119 -4.72 -13.05 8.00
C SER A 119 -5.76 -14.09 8.36
N LEU A 120 -6.68 -13.70 9.22
CA LEU A 120 -7.88 -14.42 9.56
C LEU A 120 -9.08 -13.54 9.22
N ASN A 121 -9.88 -13.96 8.25
CA ASN A 121 -11.08 -13.26 7.84
C ASN A 121 -12.30 -14.02 8.35
N TRP A 122 -13.15 -13.34 9.09
CA TRP A 122 -14.46 -13.85 9.49
C TRP A 122 -15.51 -13.18 8.63
N VAL A 123 -16.11 -13.97 7.73
CA VAL A 123 -17.22 -13.55 6.87
C VAL A 123 -18.53 -13.97 7.53
N ILE A 124 -19.42 -13.01 7.76
CA ILE A 124 -20.68 -13.18 8.46
C ILE A 124 -21.79 -12.88 7.48
N ARG A 125 -22.72 -13.86 7.31
CA ARG A 125 -23.89 -13.78 6.40
C ARG A 125 -23.50 -13.36 4.98
N GLN A 126 -22.30 -13.74 4.51
CA GLN A 126 -21.73 -13.34 3.21
C GLN A 126 -21.76 -11.82 2.97
N LYS A 127 -21.82 -11.03 4.02
CA LYS A 127 -22.04 -9.58 3.95
C LYS A 127 -21.05 -8.78 4.79
N TYR A 128 -20.83 -9.17 6.03
CA TYR A 128 -19.89 -8.48 6.94
C TYR A 128 -18.56 -9.21 6.96
N THR A 129 -17.50 -8.47 7.02
CA THR A 129 -16.16 -9.07 7.13
C THR A 129 -15.38 -8.40 8.26
N VAL A 130 -14.86 -9.23 9.16
CA VAL A 130 -13.88 -8.79 10.16
C VAL A 130 -12.59 -9.52 9.85
N THR A 131 -11.49 -8.79 9.73
CA THR A 131 -10.17 -9.33 9.46
C THR A 131 -9.23 -8.98 10.58
N ALA A 132 -8.49 -9.95 11.10
CA ALA A 132 -7.32 -9.74 11.93
C ALA A 132 -6.09 -10.26 11.18
N GLY A 133 -4.97 -9.54 11.24
CA GLY A 133 -3.78 -9.98 10.55
C GLY A 133 -2.50 -9.39 11.11
N ALA A 134 -1.39 -9.95 10.64
CA ALA A 134 -0.05 -9.54 11.03
C ALA A 134 0.92 -9.61 9.85
N TYR A 135 1.83 -8.65 9.80
CA TYR A 135 3.02 -8.64 8.96
C TYR A 135 4.24 -8.69 9.87
N LEU A 136 5.02 -9.74 9.76
CA LEU A 136 6.29 -9.90 10.47
C LEU A 136 7.41 -9.78 9.44
N MET A 137 8.18 -8.70 9.50
CA MET A 137 9.16 -8.34 8.49
C MET A 137 10.57 -8.41 9.04
N ASN A 138 11.50 -8.94 8.25
CA ASN A 138 12.92 -8.97 8.54
C ASN A 138 13.69 -8.22 7.45
N ASP A 139 14.87 -7.71 7.82
CA ASP A 139 15.76 -6.97 6.93
C ASP A 139 15.09 -5.78 6.25
N VAL A 140 14.16 -5.13 6.94
CA VAL A 140 13.50 -3.89 6.45
C VAL A 140 14.56 -2.81 6.35
N TRP A 141 14.65 -2.12 5.22
CA TRP A 141 15.58 -1.00 5.09
C TRP A 141 14.94 0.32 5.49
N VAL A 142 15.74 1.16 6.12
CA VAL A 142 15.40 2.50 6.58
C VAL A 142 16.51 3.45 6.15
N SER A 143 16.16 4.64 5.70
CA SER A 143 17.12 5.68 5.32
C SER A 143 17.23 6.71 6.44
N THR A 144 18.17 6.52 7.35
CA THR A 144 18.44 7.46 8.44
C THR A 144 19.42 8.54 7.96
N PRO A 145 19.10 9.84 8.04
CA PRO A 145 20.04 10.89 7.73
C PRO A 145 21.16 10.95 8.80
N ARG A 146 22.38 11.13 8.35
CA ARG A 146 23.58 11.31 9.18
C ARG A 146 24.37 12.50 8.65
N VAL A 147 25.27 13.06 9.46
CA VAL A 147 26.20 14.08 8.96
C VAL A 147 27.05 13.48 7.85
N ASP A 148 27.20 14.20 6.74
CA ASP A 148 28.01 13.76 5.62
C ASP A 148 29.49 13.81 6.01
N PRO A 149 30.24 12.71 5.91
CA PRO A 149 31.67 12.70 6.22
C PRO A 149 32.49 13.65 5.34
N ASP A 150 32.04 13.91 4.11
CA ASP A 150 32.75 14.75 3.15
C ASP A 150 32.37 16.24 3.26
N ASP A 151 31.20 16.53 3.87
CA ASP A 151 30.71 17.90 4.09
C ASP A 151 29.91 17.99 5.40
N PRO A 152 30.53 18.44 6.51
CA PRO A 152 29.90 18.53 7.82
C PRO A 152 28.68 19.47 7.90
N MET A 153 28.45 20.31 6.90
CA MET A 153 27.27 21.17 6.79
C MET A 153 26.11 20.50 6.08
N SER A 154 26.30 19.30 5.56
CA SER A 154 25.32 18.53 4.81
C SER A 154 24.97 17.21 5.52
N LEU A 155 23.81 16.68 5.17
CA LEU A 155 23.36 15.36 5.60
C LEU A 155 23.44 14.37 4.44
N ILE A 156 23.86 13.15 4.74
CA ILE A 156 23.81 12.01 3.84
C ILE A 156 22.71 11.06 4.29
N ARG A 157 21.88 10.63 3.35
CA ARG A 157 20.83 9.64 3.59
C ARG A 157 21.13 8.36 2.81
N THR A 158 21.47 7.31 3.54
CA THR A 158 21.81 6.00 2.98
C THR A 158 20.84 4.95 3.55
N PRO A 159 20.23 4.10 2.71
CA PRO A 159 19.37 3.03 3.20
C PRO A 159 20.21 1.91 3.82
N GLU A 160 19.78 1.41 4.97
CA GLU A 160 20.40 0.31 5.70
C GLU A 160 19.34 -0.72 6.12
N ASN A 161 19.68 -2.02 6.08
CA ASN A 161 18.77 -3.04 6.61
C ASN A 161 18.69 -2.93 8.13
N GLN A 162 17.47 -2.87 8.64
CA GLN A 162 17.15 -2.95 10.06
C GLN A 162 16.69 -4.37 10.41
N ASN A 163 16.80 -4.76 11.69
CA ASN A 163 16.59 -6.15 12.08
C ASN A 163 15.17 -6.65 11.80
N SER A 164 14.18 -6.10 12.47
CA SER A 164 12.80 -6.59 12.34
C SER A 164 11.77 -5.49 12.53
N SER A 165 10.65 -5.67 11.91
CA SER A 165 9.45 -4.86 12.08
C SER A 165 8.24 -5.75 12.13
N SER A 166 7.22 -5.35 12.86
CA SER A 166 5.93 -6.03 12.89
C SER A 166 4.79 -5.05 12.82
N MET A 167 3.75 -5.42 12.09
CA MET A 167 2.50 -4.67 12.01
C MET A 167 1.33 -5.62 12.22
N TRP A 168 0.47 -5.29 13.14
CA TRP A 168 -0.77 -6.01 13.44
C TRP A 168 -1.95 -5.10 13.08
N TYR A 169 -3.00 -5.69 12.54
CA TYR A 169 -4.17 -4.93 12.18
C TYR A 169 -5.46 -5.71 12.46
N VAL A 170 -6.50 -4.94 12.72
CA VAL A 170 -7.87 -5.42 12.73
C VAL A 170 -8.68 -4.49 11.83
N SER A 171 -9.49 -5.06 10.95
CA SER A 171 -10.38 -4.30 10.09
C SER A 171 -11.78 -4.87 10.11
N ALA A 172 -12.77 -4.00 9.91
CA ALA A 172 -14.17 -4.38 9.79
C ALA A 172 -14.81 -3.67 8.59
N ALA A 173 -15.41 -4.45 7.69
CA ALA A 173 -16.20 -3.96 6.57
C ALA A 173 -17.68 -4.28 6.85
N VAL A 174 -18.50 -3.24 6.98
CA VAL A 174 -19.89 -3.35 7.44
C VAL A 174 -20.83 -2.58 6.50
N PRO A 175 -21.33 -3.22 5.44
CA PRO A 175 -22.41 -2.68 4.61
C PRO A 175 -23.78 -2.91 5.30
N VAL A 176 -24.53 -1.84 5.51
CA VAL A 176 -25.86 -1.90 6.17
C VAL A 176 -26.94 -1.27 5.29
N GLN A 177 -28.02 -1.96 5.07
CA GLN A 177 -29.26 -1.40 4.56
C GLN A 177 -30.15 -1.05 5.75
N VAL A 178 -30.24 0.25 6.08
CA VAL A 178 -30.99 0.73 7.26
C VAL A 178 -32.49 0.75 6.91
N THR A 179 -32.81 1.30 5.74
CA THR A 179 -34.16 1.36 5.17
C THR A 179 -34.09 1.11 3.66
N PRO A 180 -35.17 0.93 2.94
CA PRO A 180 -35.15 0.81 1.48
C PRO A 180 -34.50 1.99 0.76
N TRP A 181 -34.53 3.18 1.36
CA TRP A 181 -33.99 4.40 0.78
C TRP A 181 -32.66 4.84 1.39
N TRP A 182 -32.16 4.20 2.47
CA TRP A 182 -30.91 4.55 3.11
C TRP A 182 -30.04 3.34 3.37
N SER A 183 -28.84 3.36 2.81
CA SER A 183 -27.78 2.40 3.10
C SER A 183 -26.50 3.11 3.49
N PHE A 184 -25.69 2.44 4.29
CA PHE A 184 -24.30 2.88 4.49
C PHE A 184 -23.33 1.73 4.37
N ASN A 185 -22.10 2.06 3.99
CA ASN A 185 -20.96 1.17 4.01
C ASN A 185 -19.84 1.82 4.83
N THR A 186 -19.30 1.09 5.79
CA THR A 186 -18.16 1.55 6.58
C THR A 186 -17.04 0.54 6.53
N ASN A 187 -15.80 1.05 6.48
CA ASN A 187 -14.59 0.27 6.65
C ASN A 187 -13.74 0.95 7.73
N LEU A 188 -13.42 0.22 8.78
CA LEU A 188 -12.59 0.64 9.89
C LEU A 188 -11.35 -0.23 9.94
N VAL A 189 -10.17 0.38 10.08
CA VAL A 189 -8.88 -0.31 10.18
C VAL A 189 -8.09 0.26 11.34
N GLY A 190 -7.82 -0.56 12.33
CA GLY A 190 -6.89 -0.27 13.41
C GLY A 190 -5.56 -0.98 13.15
N THR A 191 -4.44 -0.28 13.28
CA THR A 191 -3.10 -0.85 13.12
C THR A 191 -2.23 -0.56 14.33
N LEU A 192 -1.39 -1.54 14.69
CA LEU A 192 -0.31 -1.43 15.66
C LEU A 192 0.97 -1.89 14.98
N ALA A 193 1.99 -1.06 14.98
CA ALA A 193 3.28 -1.40 14.39
C ALA A 193 4.42 -1.19 15.38
N TRP A 194 5.41 -2.08 15.34
CA TRP A 194 6.67 -1.95 16.03
C TRP A 194 7.80 -2.07 15.01
N TYR A 195 8.75 -1.17 15.11
CA TYR A 195 9.91 -1.10 14.22
C TYR A 195 11.14 -0.58 14.97
N HIS A 196 12.30 -0.86 14.42
CA HIS A 196 13.55 -0.38 14.95
C HIS A 196 14.08 0.76 14.08
N ILE A 197 14.63 1.78 14.74
CA ILE A 197 15.42 2.82 14.09
C ILE A 197 16.72 2.89 14.91
N ASP A 198 17.84 2.56 14.28
CA ASP A 198 19.11 2.39 14.95
C ASP A 198 18.95 1.42 16.14
N GLN A 199 19.29 1.83 17.34
CA GLN A 199 19.15 1.04 18.56
C GLN A 199 17.79 1.19 19.27
N TYR A 200 16.88 2.02 18.74
CA TYR A 200 15.60 2.33 19.40
C TYR A 200 14.45 1.53 18.82
N ARG A 201 13.68 0.91 19.69
CA ARG A 201 12.38 0.33 19.32
C ARG A 201 11.32 1.43 19.40
N LYS A 202 10.57 1.61 18.31
CA LYS A 202 9.47 2.56 18.19
C LYS A 202 8.16 1.82 17.97
N SER A 203 7.07 2.45 18.35
CA SER A 203 5.72 1.95 18.07
C SER A 203 4.87 3.02 17.41
N ASN A 204 3.93 2.57 16.62
CA ASN A 204 2.93 3.40 15.99
C ASN A 204 1.56 2.72 16.09
N HIS A 205 0.54 3.51 16.34
CA HIS A 205 -0.85 3.07 16.29
C HIS A 205 -1.64 4.05 15.42
N ARG A 206 -2.52 3.50 14.59
CA ARG A 206 -3.33 4.30 13.68
C ARG A 206 -4.73 3.69 13.58
N LEU A 207 -5.74 4.54 13.62
CA LEU A 207 -7.10 4.22 13.25
C LEU A 207 -7.41 4.95 11.94
N THR A 208 -7.95 4.23 10.96
CA THR A 208 -8.43 4.78 9.69
C THR A 208 -9.85 4.32 9.50
N GLY A 209 -10.71 5.20 9.03
CA GLY A 209 -12.09 4.87 8.75
C GLY A 209 -12.65 5.62 7.57
N ASN A 210 -13.56 4.96 6.86
CA ASN A 210 -14.44 5.61 5.91
C ASN A 210 -15.88 5.22 6.17
N LEU A 211 -16.79 6.14 5.92
CA LEU A 211 -18.23 5.95 5.98
C LEU A 211 -18.85 6.54 4.72
N ILE A 212 -19.58 5.73 3.98
CA ILE A 212 -20.30 6.16 2.78
C ILE A 212 -21.78 5.92 3.03
N ASN A 213 -22.56 6.99 3.07
CA ASN A 213 -24.01 6.93 3.12
C ASN A 213 -24.57 7.15 1.71
N THR A 214 -25.55 6.36 1.35
CA THR A 214 -26.29 6.51 0.09
C THR A 214 -27.78 6.61 0.42
N PHE A 215 -28.41 7.68 -0.05
CA PHE A 215 -29.82 7.95 0.11
C PHE A 215 -30.46 7.91 -1.28
N THR A 216 -31.35 6.95 -1.52
CA THR A 216 -32.15 6.86 -2.72
C THR A 216 -33.39 7.73 -2.54
N LEU A 217 -33.38 8.93 -3.12
CA LEU A 217 -34.45 9.93 -2.94
C LEU A 217 -35.71 9.57 -3.76
N ARG A 218 -35.46 9.06 -4.95
CA ARG A 218 -36.49 8.51 -5.88
C ARG A 218 -35.81 7.61 -6.89
N GLU A 219 -36.58 6.95 -7.75
CA GLU A 219 -36.04 6.13 -8.83
C GLU A 219 -35.05 6.93 -9.68
N GLY A 220 -33.83 6.41 -9.84
CA GLY A 220 -32.75 7.04 -10.59
C GLY A 220 -32.06 8.24 -9.91
N THR A 221 -32.51 8.68 -8.71
CA THR A 221 -31.85 9.79 -7.98
C THR A 221 -31.27 9.31 -6.66
N SER A 222 -29.98 9.47 -6.47
CA SER A 222 -29.30 9.17 -5.22
C SER A 222 -28.43 10.31 -4.73
N LEU A 223 -28.42 10.51 -3.42
CA LEU A 223 -27.49 11.40 -2.72
C LEU A 223 -26.45 10.52 -2.00
N MET A 224 -25.19 10.89 -2.12
CA MET A 224 -24.07 10.27 -1.42
C MET A 224 -23.45 11.27 -0.45
N LEU A 225 -23.22 10.81 0.79
CA LEU A 225 -22.44 11.54 1.78
C LEU A 225 -21.34 10.62 2.27
N SER A 226 -20.07 11.00 2.05
CA SER A 226 -18.94 10.20 2.50
C SER A 226 -18.04 10.97 3.44
N ALA A 227 -17.57 10.29 4.46
CA ALA A 227 -16.57 10.77 5.40
C ALA A 227 -15.37 9.84 5.43
N TYR A 228 -14.19 10.39 5.42
CA TYR A 228 -12.94 9.67 5.61
C TYR A 228 -12.14 10.33 6.73
N GLY A 229 -11.45 9.53 7.52
CA GLY A 229 -10.56 10.07 8.55
C GLY A 229 -9.52 9.07 8.99
N HIS A 230 -8.43 9.60 9.52
CA HIS A 230 -7.42 8.82 10.20
C HIS A 230 -6.80 9.59 11.35
N THR A 231 -6.35 8.87 12.37
CA THR A 231 -5.58 9.43 13.47
C THR A 231 -4.16 9.74 13.03
N ARG A 232 -3.43 10.43 13.90
CA ARG A 232 -2.00 10.68 13.73
C ARG A 232 -1.25 9.38 13.40
N ASN A 233 -0.24 9.49 12.53
CA ASN A 233 0.64 8.40 12.13
C ASN A 233 2.09 8.80 12.38
N ARG A 234 2.90 7.88 12.90
CA ARG A 234 4.34 8.08 13.09
C ARG A 234 5.07 6.96 12.35
N TYR A 235 6.02 7.34 11.54
CA TYR A 235 6.91 6.42 10.86
C TYR A 235 8.33 6.96 10.91
N GLU A 236 9.28 6.16 11.40
CA GLU A 236 10.66 6.58 11.62
C GLU A 236 10.75 7.86 12.48
N TYR A 237 11.36 8.88 11.95
CA TYR A 237 11.48 10.20 12.58
C TYR A 237 10.33 11.13 12.20
N THR A 238 9.44 10.71 11.31
CA THR A 238 8.37 11.54 10.77
C THR A 238 7.05 11.27 11.47
N GLN A 239 6.36 12.31 11.85
CA GLN A 239 5.00 12.28 12.37
C GLN A 239 4.07 13.04 11.42
N TYR A 240 2.99 12.42 11.03
CA TYR A 240 1.90 13.03 10.28
C TYR A 240 0.71 13.26 11.20
N ALA A 241 0.12 14.44 11.15
CA ALA A 241 -1.11 14.71 11.87
C ALA A 241 -2.27 13.85 11.36
N GLY A 242 -3.28 13.66 12.20
CA GLY A 242 -4.56 13.10 11.76
C GLY A 242 -5.26 14.04 10.79
N ALA A 243 -6.05 13.48 9.88
CA ALA A 243 -6.84 14.25 8.93
C ALA A 243 -8.22 13.60 8.75
N TYR A 244 -9.19 14.42 8.37
CA TYR A 244 -10.51 13.95 7.95
C TYR A 244 -11.04 14.85 6.84
N TYR A 245 -11.96 14.33 6.04
CA TYR A 245 -12.68 15.13 5.06
C TYR A 245 -14.04 14.51 4.75
N ILE A 246 -14.95 15.36 4.29
CA ILE A 246 -16.33 15.00 3.96
C ILE A 246 -16.60 15.40 2.52
N ASN A 247 -17.24 14.50 1.78
CA ASN A 247 -17.70 14.74 0.42
C ASN A 247 -19.21 14.53 0.34
N ALA A 248 -19.87 15.30 -0.52
CA ALA A 248 -21.27 15.05 -0.86
C ALA A 248 -21.43 15.05 -2.39
N GLY A 249 -22.34 14.21 -2.88
CA GLY A 249 -22.62 14.11 -4.31
C GLY A 249 -24.06 13.71 -4.57
N ILE A 250 -24.58 14.12 -5.70
CA ILE A 250 -25.87 13.72 -6.21
C ILE A 250 -25.70 13.07 -7.58
N THR A 251 -26.41 12.01 -7.82
CA THR A 251 -26.44 11.31 -9.10
C THR A 251 -27.88 11.16 -9.57
N GLN A 252 -28.10 11.48 -10.84
CA GLN A 252 -29.40 11.31 -11.52
C GLN A 252 -29.23 10.44 -12.75
N GLN A 253 -29.95 9.32 -12.80
CA GLN A 253 -30.06 8.51 -14.00
C GLN A 253 -31.27 8.98 -14.83
N LEU A 254 -31.06 9.12 -16.12
CA LEU A 254 -32.06 9.55 -17.13
C LEU A 254 -32.07 8.55 -18.28
N LEU A 255 -33.07 8.67 -19.13
CA LEU A 255 -33.21 7.83 -20.34
C LEU A 255 -33.14 6.32 -20.03
N LYS A 256 -33.88 5.89 -18.98
CA LYS A 256 -33.88 4.50 -18.51
C LYS A 256 -32.48 3.95 -18.20
N GLY A 257 -31.59 4.80 -17.63
CA GLY A 257 -30.24 4.44 -17.25
C GLY A 257 -29.20 4.58 -18.36
N ALA A 258 -29.58 5.02 -19.56
CA ALA A 258 -28.62 5.29 -20.64
C ALA A 258 -27.79 6.56 -20.39
N MET A 259 -28.32 7.54 -19.64
CA MET A 259 -27.63 8.76 -19.28
C MET A 259 -27.52 8.91 -17.77
N THR A 260 -26.35 9.23 -17.27
CA THR A 260 -26.10 9.52 -15.85
C THR A 260 -25.50 10.92 -15.72
N LEU A 261 -26.15 11.75 -14.94
CA LEU A 261 -25.64 13.05 -14.51
C LEU A 261 -25.13 12.91 -13.09
N SER A 262 -23.96 13.43 -12.76
CA SER A 262 -23.51 13.53 -11.39
C SER A 262 -22.85 14.88 -11.10
N ALA A 263 -23.06 15.34 -9.87
CA ALA A 263 -22.42 16.51 -9.32
C ALA A 263 -21.94 16.18 -7.91
N GLN A 264 -20.71 16.55 -7.58
CA GLN A 264 -20.15 16.29 -6.26
C GLN A 264 -19.28 17.45 -5.79
N VAL A 265 -19.22 17.63 -4.48
CA VAL A 265 -18.27 18.51 -3.80
C VAL A 265 -17.38 17.64 -2.93
N ASN A 266 -16.09 17.69 -3.19
CA ASN A 266 -15.07 17.00 -2.42
C ASN A 266 -14.47 17.92 -1.37
N ASN A 267 -14.17 17.38 -0.18
CA ASN A 267 -13.55 18.11 0.92
C ASN A 267 -14.30 19.41 1.28
N ILE A 268 -15.59 19.29 1.54
CA ILE A 268 -16.52 20.42 1.74
C ILE A 268 -16.02 21.43 2.78
N PHE A 269 -15.35 20.97 3.84
CA PHE A 269 -14.90 21.79 4.96
C PHE A 269 -13.42 22.21 4.89
N ASP A 270 -12.74 21.95 3.77
CA ASP A 270 -11.30 22.25 3.57
C ASP A 270 -10.38 21.65 4.66
N THR A 271 -10.71 20.46 5.13
CA THR A 271 -10.02 19.78 6.24
C THR A 271 -8.96 18.77 5.80
N ARG A 272 -8.77 18.55 4.49
CA ARG A 272 -7.79 17.61 3.92
C ARG A 272 -6.37 18.20 3.90
N ASN A 273 -5.99 18.86 4.98
CA ASN A 273 -4.67 19.43 5.17
C ASN A 273 -3.87 18.54 6.11
N SER A 274 -2.56 18.52 5.98
CA SER A 274 -1.71 17.69 6.82
C SER A 274 -0.48 18.44 7.30
N TRP A 275 -0.20 18.32 8.59
CA TRP A 275 1.07 18.67 9.18
C TRP A 275 1.98 17.46 9.19
N ARG A 276 3.23 17.68 8.79
CA ARG A 276 4.31 16.71 8.92
C ARG A 276 5.39 17.31 9.81
N SER A 277 5.76 16.62 10.87
CA SER A 277 6.87 17.01 11.73
C SER A 277 7.95 15.93 11.66
N VAL A 278 9.18 16.32 11.40
CA VAL A 278 10.35 15.43 11.39
C VAL A 278 11.20 15.72 12.62
N TYR A 279 11.36 14.71 13.45
CA TYR A 279 12.15 14.75 14.68
C TYR A 279 13.45 13.94 14.50
N ASN A 280 14.40 14.50 13.79
CA ASN A 280 15.68 13.86 13.54
C ASN A 280 16.71 14.31 14.60
N PRO A 281 17.73 13.53 14.98
CA PRO A 281 18.77 13.94 15.90
C PRO A 281 19.54 15.21 15.50
N TYR A 282 19.56 15.55 14.21
CA TYR A 282 20.33 16.67 13.66
C TYR A 282 19.47 17.91 13.35
N PHE A 283 18.17 17.74 13.16
CA PHE A 283 17.27 18.85 12.85
C PHE A 283 15.82 18.55 13.24
N PHE A 284 15.07 19.62 13.40
CA PHE A 284 13.61 19.58 13.50
C PHE A 284 13.02 20.33 12.29
N GLU A 285 12.06 19.71 11.62
CA GLU A 285 11.34 20.30 10.48
C GLU A 285 9.84 20.16 10.69
N GLU A 286 9.11 21.25 10.47
CA GLU A 286 7.67 21.21 10.33
C GLU A 286 7.27 21.68 8.94
N SER A 287 6.41 20.89 8.29
CA SER A 287 5.89 21.19 6.97
C SER A 287 4.37 21.10 7.00
N PHE A 288 3.73 22.11 6.45
CA PHE A 288 2.30 22.12 6.23
C PHE A 288 2.00 21.83 4.76
N PHE A 289 1.22 20.78 4.51
CA PHE A 289 0.80 20.42 3.17
C PHE A 289 -0.66 20.79 2.97
N TRP A 290 -0.90 21.68 2.04
CA TRP A 290 -2.23 21.95 1.52
C TRP A 290 -2.68 20.72 0.75
N GLY A 291 -3.70 20.04 1.26
CA GLY A 291 -4.35 18.95 0.55
C GLY A 291 -5.23 19.48 -0.59
N GLN A 292 -6.06 18.59 -1.11
CA GLN A 292 -7.04 18.98 -2.11
C GLN A 292 -8.03 19.99 -1.52
N ARG A 293 -8.06 21.20 -2.06
CA ARG A 293 -9.05 22.22 -1.74
C ARG A 293 -10.47 21.74 -2.05
N PRO A 294 -11.51 22.36 -1.50
CA PRO A 294 -12.87 22.10 -1.91
C PRO A 294 -12.99 22.15 -3.43
N MET A 295 -13.47 21.06 -4.02
CA MET A 295 -13.54 20.91 -5.47
C MET A 295 -14.93 20.46 -5.88
N PHE A 296 -15.56 21.23 -6.75
CA PHE A 296 -16.80 20.85 -7.42
C PHE A 296 -16.48 20.06 -8.69
N VAL A 297 -17.13 18.93 -8.87
CA VAL A 297 -17.01 18.09 -10.07
C VAL A 297 -18.41 17.78 -10.59
N ALA A 298 -18.64 18.06 -11.86
CA ALA A 298 -19.86 17.65 -12.56
C ALA A 298 -19.48 16.70 -13.71
N SER A 299 -20.24 15.66 -13.91
CA SER A 299 -20.03 14.74 -15.03
C SER A 299 -21.33 14.31 -15.68
N VAL A 300 -21.24 14.06 -16.99
CA VAL A 300 -22.30 13.48 -17.81
C VAL A 300 -21.75 12.23 -18.47
N GLN A 301 -22.37 11.11 -18.21
CA GLN A 301 -22.04 9.83 -18.83
C GLN A 301 -23.21 9.35 -19.69
N TYR A 302 -22.96 9.02 -20.95
CA TYR A 302 -23.94 8.45 -21.84
C TYR A 302 -23.45 7.08 -22.36
N LYS A 303 -24.28 6.04 -22.21
CA LYS A 303 -24.00 4.68 -22.67
C LYS A 303 -24.62 4.44 -24.03
N PHE A 304 -23.80 4.43 -25.06
CA PHE A 304 -24.21 4.03 -26.40
C PHE A 304 -24.35 2.49 -26.45
N LYS A 305 -25.53 1.99 -26.69
CA LYS A 305 -25.74 0.56 -26.96
C LYS A 305 -25.74 0.31 -28.46
N ASN A 306 -24.58 0.29 -29.08
CA ASN A 306 -24.39 -0.17 -30.45
C ASN A 306 -23.24 -1.16 -30.51
N GLY A 307 -23.52 -2.45 -30.69
CA GLY A 307 -22.53 -3.49 -30.95
C GLY A 307 -22.63 -4.72 -30.03
N LYS A 308 -22.01 -5.80 -30.48
CA LYS A 308 -21.82 -7.03 -29.69
C LYS A 308 -20.83 -6.76 -28.56
N GLU A 309 -21.05 -7.34 -27.39
CA GLU A 309 -20.09 -7.27 -26.27
C GLU A 309 -18.72 -7.81 -26.71
N PHE A 310 -17.72 -6.95 -26.71
CA PHE A 310 -16.34 -7.34 -26.94
C PHE A 310 -15.70 -7.72 -25.59
N ARG A 311 -15.40 -8.99 -25.41
CA ARG A 311 -14.57 -9.45 -24.29
C ARG A 311 -13.11 -9.18 -24.63
N ALA A 312 -12.53 -8.13 -24.08
CA ALA A 312 -11.10 -7.90 -24.16
C ALA A 312 -10.36 -9.03 -23.41
N ARG A 313 -9.46 -9.71 -24.11
CA ARG A 313 -8.54 -10.68 -23.52
C ARG A 313 -7.51 -9.90 -22.72
N ARG A 314 -7.49 -10.08 -21.40
CA ARG A 314 -6.47 -9.48 -20.53
C ARG A 314 -5.13 -10.17 -20.84
N VAL A 315 -4.17 -9.44 -21.37
CA VAL A 315 -2.79 -9.89 -21.50
C VAL A 315 -2.08 -9.43 -20.23
N GLU A 316 -1.74 -10.34 -19.36
CA GLU A 316 -0.86 -10.06 -18.22
C GLU A 316 0.57 -9.99 -18.74
N SER A 317 1.24 -8.87 -18.50
CA SER A 317 2.68 -8.73 -18.75
C SER A 317 3.40 -9.09 -17.46
N ASP A 318 4.28 -10.07 -17.50
CA ASP A 318 5.10 -10.52 -16.37
C ASP A 318 6.25 -9.55 -16.03
N THR A 319 6.31 -8.39 -16.66
CA THR A 319 7.41 -7.43 -16.46
C THR A 319 7.07 -6.48 -15.33
N ASP A 320 7.69 -6.66 -14.19
CA ASP A 320 7.61 -5.72 -13.04
C ASP A 320 8.53 -4.51 -13.30
N THR A 321 7.95 -3.44 -13.83
CA THR A 321 8.65 -2.17 -14.08
C THR A 321 8.60 -1.21 -12.88
N SER A 322 7.87 -1.53 -11.81
CA SER A 322 7.69 -0.66 -10.65
C SER A 322 9.02 -0.34 -9.94
N ARG A 323 9.94 -1.30 -9.91
CA ARG A 323 11.27 -1.18 -9.31
C ARG A 323 12.24 -0.29 -10.09
N ILE A 324 11.95 -0.02 -11.36
CA ILE A 324 12.78 0.82 -12.25
C ILE A 324 12.33 2.28 -12.16
N SER A 325 11.04 2.53 -11.99
CA SER A 325 10.46 3.88 -12.03
C SER A 325 10.72 4.73 -10.77
N GLY A 326 11.26 4.15 -9.70
CA GLY A 326 11.50 4.85 -8.42
C GLY A 326 10.23 5.32 -7.71
N ARG A 327 9.05 4.93 -8.19
CA ARG A 327 7.78 5.20 -7.52
C ARG A 327 7.51 4.07 -6.54
N GLU A 328 7.90 4.27 -5.31
CA GLU A 328 7.39 3.46 -4.19
C GLU A 328 5.98 3.94 -3.86
N ASN A 329 5.00 3.05 -4.01
CA ASN A 329 3.64 3.26 -3.52
C ASN A 329 3.57 3.05 -2.01
#